data_87f4f92f8100d2a4ca2ac76c1ed9f526
#
_entry.id   87f4f92f8100d2a4ca2ac76c1ed9f526
#
_cell.length_a   1.000
_cell.length_b   1.000
_cell.length_c   1.000
_cell.angle_alpha   90.00
_cell.angle_beta   90.00
_cell.angle_gamma   90.00
#
_symmetry.space_group_name_H-M   'P 1'
#
loop_
_entity.id
_entity.type
_entity.pdbx_description
1 polymer ?
#
loop_
_entity_poly.entity_id
_entity_poly.type
_entity_poly.pdbx_seq_one_letter_code
_entity_poly.pdbx_strand_id
1 'polypeptide(L)'
;MEAGFKRFPIGIQTFSNIVEGGYLYIDKTGFVHDLAETYKYVFLSRPRRFGKSLLSSTFHCYFEGRKELFEGLKAGEEKKEWKRHPVFHFDMSTAKHVNEDQLLRQLDYKLSEYERVYGKGENLDKMDVNARLEFLVKEAFAKTGEPAVLIVDEYDAPLLDVMNDKVRLPSLRQIMRNFYSPIKSLDPYLRFVFITGINKFAQLSIFSELNNLKNISMETKYSAICGISQKELEDNIQYGVQALADRQKISYEEALKLLKYNYDGYHFCDGSEDIYNPFSLLNALSDSRVGSYWFDSGTPTYLVERLRRNPIDETTLDNIPLVPQSDFDVSPELSDNSLPMLYQTGYLTIKSYDERMQLYTLGYPNREVKIGFTRGLLGEYPSKTGTASGFVAHFYAAMDSRDIDLAMEKLQAYLAGIPNDLENKTEKHYQTIIYLIFSLLGFYIRTEVKSAIGRADAVCYTDNSIYVFEFKVDGSAEDALKQIDEKGYMLPYKLEDGKTLVKVGVNISSRTRTVEKWVVG
;
A
#
# COMPACT_ATOMS: atom_id res chain seq x y z
N MET A 1 8.09 16.26 31.60
CA MET A 1 7.51 15.10 30.88
C MET A 1 7.00 14.15 31.95
N GLU A 2 5.70 13.96 32.01
CA GLU A 2 5.09 13.01 32.94
C GLU A 2 5.63 11.61 32.67
N ALA A 3 5.98 10.87 33.72
CA ALA A 3 6.51 9.53 33.65
C ALA A 3 5.42 8.59 33.11
N GLY A 4 5.56 8.13 31.88
CA GLY A 4 4.66 7.09 31.35
C GLY A 4 4.53 6.98 29.83
N PHE A 5 4.72 8.02 29.05
CA PHE A 5 4.45 7.96 27.61
C PHE A 5 5.72 7.79 26.76
N LYS A 6 5.79 6.67 26.02
CA LYS A 6 6.88 6.42 25.09
C LYS A 6 6.70 7.26 23.82
N ARG A 7 7.80 7.78 23.28
CA ARG A 7 7.79 8.51 21.99
C ARG A 7 7.51 7.56 20.83
N PHE A 8 6.80 8.02 19.83
CA PHE A 8 6.56 7.25 18.60
C PHE A 8 7.87 7.15 17.77
N PRO A 9 8.18 5.97 17.20
CA PRO A 9 9.41 5.73 16.44
C PRO A 9 9.28 6.22 14.98
N ILE A 10 8.93 7.50 14.78
CA ILE A 10 8.72 8.05 13.43
C ILE A 10 10.04 8.00 12.64
N GLY A 11 10.04 7.30 11.51
CA GLY A 11 11.22 7.17 10.64
C GLY A 11 12.30 6.21 11.16
N ILE A 12 12.08 5.53 12.28
CA ILE A 12 13.03 4.56 12.84
C ILE A 12 12.60 3.14 12.45
N GLN A 13 13.48 2.42 11.75
CA GLN A 13 13.23 1.05 11.31
C GLN A 13 14.22 0.03 11.90
N THR A 14 15.11 0.44 12.79
CA THR A 14 16.12 -0.40 13.43
C THR A 14 15.65 -0.75 14.85
N PHE A 15 15.45 -2.03 15.11
CA PHE A 15 14.90 -2.54 16.38
C PHE A 15 15.73 -2.11 17.60
N SER A 16 17.08 -2.25 17.54
CA SER A 16 17.96 -1.81 18.62
C SER A 16 17.79 -0.32 18.94
N ASN A 17 17.69 0.54 17.92
CA ASN A 17 17.52 1.98 18.12
C ASN A 17 16.18 2.31 18.79
N ILE A 18 15.12 1.54 18.49
CA ILE A 18 13.81 1.71 19.13
C ILE A 18 13.89 1.34 20.60
N VAL A 19 14.46 0.18 20.93
CA VAL A 19 14.53 -0.32 22.30
C VAL A 19 15.49 0.54 23.14
N GLU A 20 16.72 0.74 22.68
CA GLU A 20 17.74 1.52 23.37
C GLU A 20 17.34 3.00 23.52
N GLY A 21 16.63 3.54 22.52
CA GLY A 21 16.10 4.91 22.54
C GLY A 21 14.85 5.10 23.40
N GLY A 22 14.28 4.03 23.97
CA GLY A 22 13.07 4.07 24.79
C GLY A 22 11.81 4.50 24.01
N TYR A 23 11.78 4.21 22.71
CA TYR A 23 10.61 4.47 21.88
C TYR A 23 9.50 3.42 22.09
N LEU A 24 8.31 3.71 21.63
CA LEU A 24 7.22 2.74 21.59
C LEU A 24 7.60 1.60 20.62
N TYR A 25 7.50 0.37 21.09
CA TYR A 25 7.59 -0.83 20.28
C TYR A 25 6.32 -1.66 20.49
N ILE A 26 5.59 -1.95 19.43
CA ILE A 26 4.49 -2.91 19.46
C ILE A 26 5.11 -4.30 19.32
N ASP A 27 4.99 -5.09 20.37
CA ASP A 27 5.71 -6.36 20.49
C ASP A 27 5.26 -7.42 19.47
N LYS A 28 6.09 -7.62 18.45
CA LYS A 28 5.96 -8.68 17.43
C LYS A 28 6.96 -9.83 17.65
N THR A 29 7.72 -9.80 18.74
CA THR A 29 8.83 -10.74 18.96
C THR A 29 8.37 -12.18 19.19
N GLY A 30 7.12 -12.39 19.64
CA GLY A 30 6.53 -13.73 19.69
C GLY A 30 6.42 -14.39 18.32
N PHE A 31 6.05 -13.64 17.27
CA PHE A 31 6.07 -14.16 15.89
C PHE A 31 7.49 -14.44 15.39
N VAL A 32 8.47 -13.60 15.78
CA VAL A 32 9.88 -13.81 15.45
C VAL A 32 10.39 -15.11 16.02
N HIS A 33 10.10 -15.37 17.30
CA HIS A 33 10.46 -16.60 17.98
C HIS A 33 9.80 -17.82 17.34
N ASP A 34 8.48 -17.77 17.15
CA ASP A 34 7.72 -18.86 16.55
C ASP A 34 8.23 -19.22 15.13
N LEU A 35 8.47 -18.23 14.27
CA LEU A 35 9.02 -18.47 12.93
C LEU A 35 10.42 -19.06 12.98
N ALA A 36 11.29 -18.54 13.84
CA ALA A 36 12.66 -19.01 14.00
C ALA A 36 12.73 -20.46 14.49
N GLU A 37 11.78 -20.91 15.30
CA GLU A 37 11.74 -22.30 15.82
C GLU A 37 10.96 -23.26 14.91
N THR A 38 10.00 -22.74 14.12
CA THR A 38 9.13 -23.60 13.28
C THR A 38 9.67 -23.83 11.88
N TYR A 39 10.27 -22.80 11.27
CA TYR A 39 10.66 -22.84 9.86
C TYR A 39 12.13 -22.50 9.67
N LYS A 40 12.67 -22.94 8.54
CA LYS A 40 14.03 -22.61 8.13
C LYS A 40 14.07 -21.55 7.03
N TYR A 41 13.10 -21.58 6.11
CA TYR A 41 13.01 -20.67 4.97
C TYR A 41 11.66 -19.98 4.99
N VAL A 42 11.64 -18.66 5.15
CA VAL A 42 10.42 -17.87 5.30
C VAL A 42 10.39 -16.74 4.30
N PHE A 43 9.26 -16.57 3.65
CA PHE A 43 8.96 -15.45 2.75
C PHE A 43 7.76 -14.66 3.27
N LEU A 44 7.88 -13.33 3.30
CA LEU A 44 6.80 -12.40 3.66
C LEU A 44 6.71 -11.24 2.65
N SER A 45 5.56 -11.08 2.01
CA SER A 45 5.23 -9.85 1.31
C SER A 45 4.24 -9.01 2.12
N ARG A 46 4.48 -7.71 2.16
CA ARG A 46 3.57 -6.69 2.72
C ARG A 46 3.73 -5.40 1.94
N PRO A 47 2.70 -4.55 1.87
CA PRO A 47 2.80 -3.23 1.27
C PRO A 47 3.94 -2.40 1.87
N ARG A 48 4.29 -1.31 1.20
CA ARG A 48 5.28 -0.35 1.74
C ARG A 48 4.81 0.22 3.07
N ARG A 49 5.77 0.55 3.96
CA ARG A 49 5.54 1.21 5.25
C ARG A 49 4.76 0.39 6.28
N PHE A 50 4.73 -0.94 6.13
CA PHE A 50 4.14 -1.88 7.10
C PHE A 50 5.09 -2.38 8.18
N GLY A 51 6.36 -1.97 8.19
CA GLY A 51 7.32 -2.38 9.22
C GLY A 51 8.13 -3.63 8.87
N LYS A 52 8.23 -4.02 7.58
CA LYS A 52 9.06 -5.15 7.12
C LYS A 52 10.52 -5.01 7.54
N SER A 53 11.12 -3.85 7.31
CA SER A 53 12.53 -3.60 7.66
C SER A 53 12.75 -3.61 9.18
N LEU A 54 11.78 -3.16 9.98
CA LEU A 54 11.81 -3.31 11.42
C LEU A 54 11.79 -4.78 11.84
N LEU A 55 10.93 -5.59 11.20
CA LEU A 55 10.88 -7.03 11.44
C LEU A 55 12.20 -7.71 11.03
N SER A 56 12.79 -7.35 9.88
CA SER A 56 14.10 -7.82 9.42
C SER A 56 15.20 -7.48 10.44
N SER A 57 15.20 -6.24 10.97
CA SER A 57 16.10 -5.80 12.03
C SER A 57 15.88 -6.53 13.36
N THR A 58 14.63 -6.89 13.68
CA THR A 58 14.30 -7.69 14.88
C THR A 58 14.87 -9.11 14.76
N PHE A 59 14.70 -9.78 13.59
CA PHE A 59 15.35 -11.07 13.34
C PHE A 59 16.88 -10.98 13.42
N HIS A 60 17.47 -9.90 12.90
CA HIS A 60 18.91 -9.69 12.99
C HIS A 60 19.38 -9.71 14.45
N CYS A 61 18.80 -8.86 15.30
CA CYS A 61 19.16 -8.81 16.73
C CYS A 61 18.85 -10.12 17.47
N TYR A 62 17.76 -10.81 17.08
CA TYR A 62 17.37 -12.09 17.67
C TYR A 62 18.43 -13.18 17.43
N PHE A 63 18.98 -13.27 16.21
CA PHE A 63 19.99 -14.25 15.85
C PHE A 63 21.42 -13.82 16.18
N GLU A 64 21.68 -12.53 16.34
CA GLU A 64 22.92 -12.05 16.96
C GLU A 64 23.02 -12.40 18.46
N GLY A 65 21.93 -12.91 19.06
CA GLY A 65 21.90 -13.29 20.46
C GLY A 65 21.85 -12.10 21.42
N ARG A 66 21.35 -10.94 20.99
CA ARG A 66 21.28 -9.71 21.79
C ARG A 66 20.11 -9.74 22.78
N LYS A 67 20.19 -10.65 23.76
CA LYS A 67 19.15 -10.92 24.76
C LYS A 67 18.65 -9.65 25.46
N GLU A 68 19.54 -8.73 25.73
CA GLU A 68 19.26 -7.47 26.43
C GLU A 68 18.19 -6.61 25.73
N LEU A 69 18.06 -6.71 24.40
CA LEU A 69 17.05 -5.98 23.64
C LEU A 69 15.64 -6.60 23.74
N PHE A 70 15.55 -7.83 24.21
CA PHE A 70 14.30 -8.60 24.28
C PHE A 70 13.77 -8.72 25.71
N GLU A 71 14.39 -8.08 26.68
CA GLU A 71 13.92 -8.08 28.06
C GLU A 71 12.53 -7.44 28.18
N GLY A 72 11.58 -8.18 28.78
CA GLY A 72 10.17 -7.77 28.89
C GLY A 72 9.37 -7.90 27.61
N LEU A 73 9.91 -8.52 26.55
CA LEU A 73 9.22 -8.86 25.32
C LEU A 73 8.98 -10.37 25.24
N LYS A 74 7.96 -10.81 24.46
CA LYS A 74 7.57 -12.23 24.37
C LYS A 74 8.73 -13.16 24.00
N ALA A 75 9.56 -12.80 23.02
CA ALA A 75 10.71 -13.64 22.68
C ALA A 75 11.73 -13.74 23.82
N GLY A 76 11.86 -12.71 24.65
CA GLY A 76 12.72 -12.73 25.83
C GLY A 76 12.25 -13.70 26.91
N GLU A 77 10.93 -13.87 27.02
CA GLU A 77 10.31 -14.80 27.96
C GLU A 77 10.35 -16.24 27.44
N GLU A 78 10.17 -16.46 26.14
CA GLU A 78 10.04 -17.78 25.51
C GLU A 78 11.38 -18.43 25.18
N LYS A 79 12.36 -17.65 24.69
CA LYS A 79 13.69 -18.14 24.26
C LYS A 79 14.60 -18.44 25.44
N LYS A 80 14.93 -19.71 25.63
CA LYS A 80 15.78 -20.17 26.75
C LYS A 80 17.27 -19.94 26.49
N GLU A 81 17.75 -20.24 25.28
CA GLU A 81 19.16 -20.13 24.89
C GLU A 81 19.35 -19.06 23.82
N TRP A 82 20.21 -18.10 24.11
CA TRP A 82 20.54 -17.01 23.20
C TRP A 82 21.90 -17.26 22.52
N LYS A 83 21.89 -18.16 21.54
CA LYS A 83 23.08 -18.42 20.73
C LYS A 83 23.30 -17.30 19.74
N ARG A 84 24.56 -16.96 19.51
CA ARG A 84 24.99 -15.98 18.51
C ARG A 84 25.28 -16.69 17.20
N HIS A 85 24.51 -16.38 16.15
CA HIS A 85 24.73 -16.86 14.80
C HIS A 85 25.38 -15.80 13.93
N PRO A 86 26.19 -16.16 12.90
CA PRO A 86 26.56 -15.22 11.83
C PRO A 86 25.32 -14.74 11.10
N VAL A 87 25.09 -13.42 11.03
CA VAL A 87 23.92 -12.86 10.33
C VAL A 87 24.37 -12.10 9.09
N PHE A 88 23.91 -12.54 7.93
CA PHE A 88 24.05 -11.86 6.65
C PHE A 88 22.76 -11.12 6.34
N HIS A 89 22.75 -9.81 6.44
CA HIS A 89 21.57 -8.97 6.23
C HIS A 89 21.76 -8.08 5.00
N PHE A 90 21.02 -8.38 3.92
CA PHE A 90 21.04 -7.66 2.66
C PHE A 90 19.78 -6.82 2.52
N ASP A 91 19.91 -5.50 2.65
CA ASP A 91 18.88 -4.53 2.25
C ASP A 91 19.13 -4.17 0.78
N MET A 92 18.18 -4.54 -0.09
CA MET A 92 18.29 -4.34 -1.53
C MET A 92 17.77 -2.98 -2.00
N SER A 93 17.20 -2.16 -1.11
CA SER A 93 16.63 -0.84 -1.42
C SER A 93 17.67 0.29 -1.45
N THR A 94 18.90 0.03 -1.02
CA THR A 94 19.91 1.06 -0.74
C THR A 94 20.47 1.79 -1.97
N ALA A 95 20.15 1.34 -3.19
CA ALA A 95 20.53 2.04 -4.43
C ALA A 95 19.43 1.92 -5.48
N LYS A 96 19.40 2.87 -6.44
CA LYS A 96 18.58 2.72 -7.65
C LYS A 96 19.30 1.82 -8.63
N HIS A 97 18.62 0.79 -9.10
CA HIS A 97 19.16 -0.21 -10.01
C HIS A 97 18.65 0.03 -11.42
N VAL A 98 19.35 0.89 -12.17
CA VAL A 98 18.95 1.19 -13.55
C VAL A 98 19.66 0.29 -14.59
N ASN A 99 20.70 -0.44 -14.19
CA ASN A 99 21.41 -1.39 -15.05
C ASN A 99 22.15 -2.49 -14.26
N GLU A 100 22.68 -3.47 -14.99
CA GLU A 100 23.39 -4.65 -14.46
C GLU A 100 24.62 -4.26 -13.63
N ASP A 101 25.45 -3.35 -14.14
CA ASP A 101 26.67 -2.91 -13.46
C ASP A 101 26.39 -2.29 -12.09
N GLN A 102 25.30 -1.54 -11.96
CA GLN A 102 24.93 -0.92 -10.67
C GLN A 102 24.49 -1.97 -9.66
N LEU A 103 23.70 -2.97 -10.09
CA LEU A 103 23.28 -4.06 -9.23
C LEU A 103 24.49 -4.89 -8.79
N LEU A 104 25.37 -5.25 -9.72
CA LEU A 104 26.59 -6.01 -9.41
C LEU A 104 27.52 -5.27 -8.46
N ARG A 105 27.74 -3.96 -8.67
CA ARG A 105 28.54 -3.14 -7.74
C ARG A 105 27.94 -3.05 -6.33
N GLN A 106 26.62 -3.01 -6.21
CA GLN A 106 25.97 -3.02 -4.91
C GLN A 106 26.14 -4.36 -4.20
N LEU A 107 25.94 -5.47 -4.92
CA LEU A 107 26.15 -6.81 -4.36
C LEU A 107 27.62 -7.00 -3.97
N ASP A 108 28.56 -6.55 -4.81
CA ASP A 108 29.99 -6.55 -4.52
C ASP A 108 30.33 -5.77 -3.24
N TYR A 109 29.79 -4.56 -3.11
CA TYR A 109 30.01 -3.73 -1.91
C TYR A 109 29.49 -4.44 -0.65
N LYS A 110 28.26 -4.95 -0.67
CA LYS A 110 27.68 -5.66 0.48
C LYS A 110 28.44 -6.94 0.85
N LEU A 111 28.87 -7.74 -0.12
CA LEU A 111 29.70 -8.92 0.13
C LEU A 111 31.06 -8.53 0.73
N SER A 112 31.67 -7.46 0.23
CA SER A 112 32.95 -6.95 0.74
C SER A 112 32.89 -6.53 2.22
N GLU A 113 31.75 -6.08 2.73
CA GLU A 113 31.55 -5.79 4.16
C GLU A 113 31.70 -7.07 5.00
N TYR A 114 31.08 -8.18 4.57
CA TYR A 114 31.19 -9.47 5.25
C TYR A 114 32.57 -10.13 5.07
N GLU A 115 33.21 -9.91 3.93
CA GLU A 115 34.61 -10.37 3.70
C GLU A 115 35.59 -9.75 4.70
N ARG A 116 35.38 -8.53 5.15
CA ARG A 116 36.22 -7.92 6.21
C ARG A 116 36.05 -8.64 7.54
N VAL A 117 34.90 -9.24 7.82
CA VAL A 117 34.60 -9.95 9.08
C VAL A 117 35.00 -11.42 9.00
N TYR A 118 34.61 -12.10 7.94
CA TYR A 118 34.78 -13.54 7.81
C TYR A 118 35.98 -13.93 6.93
N GLY A 119 36.67 -12.97 6.35
CA GLY A 119 37.86 -13.18 5.53
C GLY A 119 37.56 -13.25 4.04
N LYS A 120 38.59 -12.95 3.27
CA LYS A 120 38.59 -12.96 1.81
C LYS A 120 39.37 -14.20 1.34
N GLY A 121 38.69 -15.09 0.62
CA GLY A 121 39.34 -16.26 0.02
C GLY A 121 40.32 -15.88 -1.09
N GLU A 122 41.23 -16.78 -1.42
CA GLU A 122 42.11 -16.62 -2.58
C GLU A 122 41.27 -16.53 -3.87
N ASN A 123 41.59 -15.56 -4.73
CA ASN A 123 40.92 -15.32 -6.02
C ASN A 123 39.43 -14.87 -5.95
N LEU A 124 38.89 -14.47 -4.81
CA LEU A 124 37.51 -13.97 -4.71
C LEU A 124 37.20 -12.78 -5.63
N ASP A 125 38.19 -11.94 -5.96
CA ASP A 125 38.04 -10.84 -6.92
C ASP A 125 37.68 -11.31 -8.34
N LYS A 126 37.85 -12.61 -8.63
CA LYS A 126 37.54 -13.25 -9.91
C LYS A 126 36.29 -14.12 -9.84
N MET A 127 35.66 -14.23 -8.67
CA MET A 127 34.47 -15.05 -8.47
C MET A 127 33.21 -14.21 -8.67
N ASP A 128 32.18 -14.85 -9.21
CA ASP A 128 30.85 -14.27 -9.30
C ASP A 128 30.24 -14.07 -7.92
N VAL A 129 29.30 -13.15 -7.80
CA VAL A 129 28.64 -12.77 -6.53
C VAL A 129 28.00 -13.94 -5.79
N ASN A 130 27.49 -14.94 -6.51
CA ASN A 130 26.94 -16.17 -5.94
C ASN A 130 28.01 -17.04 -5.28
N ALA A 131 29.16 -17.26 -5.94
CA ALA A 131 30.27 -18.03 -5.40
C ALA A 131 30.87 -17.35 -4.15
N ARG A 132 30.92 -16.02 -4.14
CA ARG A 132 31.35 -15.25 -2.96
C ARG A 132 30.39 -15.41 -1.79
N LEU A 133 29.07 -15.37 -2.03
CA LEU A 133 28.07 -15.62 -0.99
C LEU A 133 28.24 -17.04 -0.42
N GLU A 134 28.39 -18.03 -1.29
CA GLU A 134 28.60 -19.43 -0.87
C GLU A 134 29.85 -19.57 0.00
N PHE A 135 30.97 -18.99 -0.43
CA PHE A 135 32.22 -18.98 0.32
C PHE A 135 32.05 -18.35 1.70
N LEU A 136 31.45 -17.14 1.76
CA LEU A 136 31.28 -16.40 3.01
C LEU A 136 30.43 -17.14 4.04
N VAL A 137 29.35 -17.78 3.63
CA VAL A 137 28.50 -18.57 4.54
C VAL A 137 29.26 -19.77 5.10
N LYS A 138 30.01 -20.49 4.27
CA LYS A 138 30.84 -21.63 4.69
C LYS A 138 31.98 -21.20 5.62
N GLU A 139 32.64 -20.08 5.31
CA GLU A 139 33.72 -19.54 6.13
C GLU A 139 33.23 -19.03 7.48
N ALA A 140 32.07 -18.37 7.50
CA ALA A 140 31.42 -17.94 8.75
C ALA A 140 31.11 -19.14 9.66
N PHE A 141 30.58 -20.23 9.09
CA PHE A 141 30.35 -21.48 9.82
C PHE A 141 31.66 -22.09 10.32
N ALA A 142 32.70 -22.17 9.48
CA ALA A 142 34.00 -22.72 9.86
C ALA A 142 34.63 -21.94 11.03
N LYS A 143 34.48 -20.61 11.07
CA LYS A 143 35.03 -19.74 12.12
C LYS A 143 34.25 -19.76 13.42
N THR A 144 32.91 -19.85 13.35
CA THR A 144 32.04 -19.71 14.52
C THR A 144 31.54 -21.04 15.09
N GLY A 145 31.50 -22.08 14.26
CA GLY A 145 30.86 -23.36 14.59
C GLY A 145 29.33 -23.31 14.55
N GLU A 146 28.74 -22.14 14.28
CA GLU A 146 27.29 -21.93 14.28
C GLU A 146 26.77 -21.69 12.85
N PRO A 147 25.64 -22.29 12.46
CA PRO A 147 25.05 -22.08 11.15
C PRO A 147 24.59 -20.64 10.98
N ALA A 148 24.76 -20.10 9.79
CA ALA A 148 24.49 -18.70 9.47
C ALA A 148 22.99 -18.42 9.30
N VAL A 149 22.63 -17.15 9.42
CA VAL A 149 21.31 -16.61 9.14
C VAL A 149 21.40 -15.67 7.93
N LEU A 150 20.49 -15.80 7.00
CA LEU A 150 20.38 -14.93 5.83
C LEU A 150 19.08 -14.14 5.89
N ILE A 151 19.19 -12.81 5.91
CA ILE A 151 18.05 -11.90 5.87
C ILE A 151 18.15 -11.06 4.61
N VAL A 152 17.11 -11.08 3.79
CA VAL A 152 17.03 -10.28 2.57
C VAL A 152 15.81 -9.37 2.67
N ASP A 153 16.05 -8.09 2.86
CA ASP A 153 15.01 -7.07 2.92
C ASP A 153 14.85 -6.38 1.56
N GLU A 154 13.60 -6.10 1.19
CA GLU A 154 13.22 -5.49 -0.09
C GLU A 154 13.88 -6.16 -1.31
N TYR A 155 13.86 -7.51 -1.33
CA TYR A 155 14.50 -8.32 -2.38
C TYR A 155 14.10 -7.92 -3.81
N ASP A 156 12.91 -7.38 -4.00
CA ASP A 156 12.31 -6.99 -5.27
C ASP A 156 12.63 -5.54 -5.69
N ALA A 157 13.24 -4.73 -4.82
CA ALA A 157 13.57 -3.34 -5.11
C ALA A 157 14.37 -3.15 -6.43
N PRO A 158 15.40 -3.97 -6.75
CA PRO A 158 16.12 -3.83 -8.01
C PRO A 158 15.27 -4.05 -9.26
N LEU A 159 14.19 -4.82 -9.15
CA LEU A 159 13.29 -5.14 -10.27
C LEU A 159 12.17 -4.11 -10.42
N LEU A 160 11.75 -3.48 -9.30
CA LEU A 160 10.68 -2.48 -9.32
C LEU A 160 11.05 -1.27 -10.18
N ASP A 161 12.31 -0.82 -10.12
CA ASP A 161 12.80 0.33 -10.88
C ASP A 161 12.76 0.11 -12.41
N VAL A 162 12.80 -1.15 -12.86
CA VAL A 162 12.83 -1.56 -14.27
C VAL A 162 11.64 -2.41 -14.69
N MET A 163 10.59 -2.49 -13.87
CA MET A 163 9.45 -3.39 -14.08
C MET A 163 8.80 -3.25 -15.46
N ASN A 164 8.77 -2.04 -15.99
CA ASN A 164 8.19 -1.74 -17.30
C ASN A 164 9.21 -1.82 -18.46
N ASP A 165 10.47 -2.13 -18.17
CA ASP A 165 11.54 -2.25 -19.18
C ASP A 165 11.73 -3.70 -19.61
N LYS A 166 11.22 -4.03 -20.80
CA LYS A 166 11.26 -5.41 -21.36
C LYS A 166 12.66 -5.92 -21.64
N VAL A 167 13.67 -5.05 -21.69
CA VAL A 167 15.08 -5.41 -21.96
C VAL A 167 15.84 -5.61 -20.65
N ARG A 168 15.73 -4.67 -19.72
CA ARG A 168 16.51 -4.69 -18.47
C ARG A 168 15.93 -5.62 -17.41
N LEU A 169 14.61 -5.73 -17.32
CA LEU A 169 13.98 -6.59 -16.32
C LEU A 169 14.46 -8.05 -16.37
N PRO A 170 14.54 -8.71 -17.55
CA PRO A 170 15.06 -10.09 -17.61
C PRO A 170 16.52 -10.22 -17.17
N SER A 171 17.39 -9.27 -17.52
CA SER A 171 18.81 -9.33 -17.18
C SER A 171 19.06 -9.11 -15.69
N LEU A 172 18.42 -8.09 -15.07
CA LEU A 172 18.51 -7.88 -13.63
C LEU A 172 17.93 -9.06 -12.84
N ARG A 173 16.83 -9.64 -13.30
CA ARG A 173 16.27 -10.87 -12.73
C ARG A 173 17.27 -12.03 -12.75
N GLN A 174 17.99 -12.21 -13.85
CA GLN A 174 18.98 -13.28 -13.96
C GLN A 174 20.13 -13.09 -12.98
N ILE A 175 20.60 -11.86 -12.76
CA ILE A 175 21.61 -11.54 -11.74
C ILE A 175 21.09 -11.89 -10.34
N MET A 176 19.87 -11.49 -10.01
CA MET A 176 19.25 -11.80 -8.73
C MET A 176 19.07 -13.32 -8.52
N ARG A 177 18.62 -14.01 -9.55
CA ARG A 177 18.50 -15.47 -9.52
C ARG A 177 19.85 -16.15 -9.26
N ASN A 178 20.90 -15.71 -9.94
CA ASN A 178 22.27 -16.23 -9.74
C ASN A 178 22.73 -15.96 -8.31
N PHE A 179 22.52 -14.73 -7.80
CA PHE A 179 22.92 -14.35 -6.45
C PHE A 179 22.28 -15.23 -5.36
N TYR A 180 21.01 -15.59 -5.51
CA TYR A 180 20.29 -16.43 -4.54
C TYR A 180 20.46 -17.93 -4.79
N SER A 181 21.00 -18.38 -5.92
CA SER A 181 21.11 -19.80 -6.28
C SER A 181 21.85 -20.67 -5.25
N PRO A 182 22.89 -20.18 -4.52
CA PRO A 182 23.59 -20.99 -3.53
C PRO A 182 22.77 -21.33 -2.29
N ILE A 183 21.68 -20.62 -2.00
CA ILE A 183 20.91 -20.79 -0.75
C ILE A 183 20.47 -22.24 -0.56
N LYS A 184 20.10 -22.95 -1.63
CA LYS A 184 19.70 -24.35 -1.58
C LYS A 184 20.85 -25.29 -1.20
N SER A 185 22.02 -25.11 -1.81
CA SER A 185 23.21 -25.92 -1.53
C SER A 185 23.82 -25.62 -0.16
N LEU A 186 23.54 -24.43 0.37
CA LEU A 186 23.98 -23.97 1.68
C LEU A 186 23.10 -24.49 2.83
N ASP A 187 22.09 -25.31 2.57
CA ASP A 187 21.19 -25.83 3.61
C ASP A 187 21.92 -26.33 4.87
N PRO A 188 23.00 -27.14 4.80
CA PRO A 188 23.72 -27.61 6.00
C PRO A 188 24.37 -26.51 6.83
N TYR A 189 24.60 -25.32 6.26
CA TYR A 189 25.29 -24.19 6.86
C TYR A 189 24.36 -23.05 7.28
N LEU A 190 23.04 -23.19 7.02
CA LEU A 190 22.04 -22.18 7.34
C LEU A 190 21.16 -22.60 8.52
N ARG A 191 20.95 -21.69 9.46
CA ARG A 191 19.97 -21.81 10.56
C ARG A 191 18.60 -21.30 10.14
N PHE A 192 18.56 -20.15 9.46
CA PHE A 192 17.32 -19.47 9.09
C PHE A 192 17.53 -18.58 7.86
N VAL A 193 16.51 -18.47 7.04
CA VAL A 193 16.46 -17.57 5.88
C VAL A 193 15.16 -16.81 5.92
N PHE A 194 15.23 -15.48 5.97
CA PHE A 194 14.08 -14.60 5.90
C PHE A 194 14.18 -13.68 4.69
N ILE A 195 13.17 -13.72 3.83
CA ILE A 195 13.11 -12.92 2.60
C ILE A 195 11.84 -12.10 2.64
N THR A 196 11.96 -10.79 2.46
CA THR A 196 10.79 -9.90 2.42
C THR A 196 10.87 -8.88 1.31
N GLY A 197 9.68 -8.47 0.82
CA GLY A 197 9.49 -7.49 -0.23
C GLY A 197 8.05 -7.03 -0.35
N ILE A 198 7.74 -6.36 -1.44
CA ILE A 198 6.39 -5.87 -1.76
C ILE A 198 5.67 -6.88 -2.65
N ASN A 199 6.30 -7.24 -3.77
CA ASN A 199 5.71 -8.09 -4.79
C ASN A 199 6.17 -9.55 -4.68
N LYS A 200 5.39 -10.44 -5.31
CA LYS A 200 5.70 -11.87 -5.39
C LYS A 200 6.49 -12.25 -6.65
N PHE A 201 7.41 -11.40 -7.14
CA PHE A 201 8.29 -11.77 -8.26
C PHE A 201 9.08 -13.07 -8.00
N ALA A 202 9.24 -13.36 -6.73
CA ALA A 202 10.16 -14.35 -6.25
C ALA A 202 9.77 -15.78 -6.51
N GLN A 203 8.48 -16.13 -6.38
CA GLN A 203 8.12 -17.55 -6.28
C GLN A 203 8.31 -18.35 -7.57
N LEU A 204 8.23 -17.70 -8.74
CA LEU A 204 8.27 -18.39 -10.03
C LEU A 204 9.56 -18.18 -10.82
N SER A 205 10.37 -17.16 -10.54
CA SER A 205 11.53 -16.85 -11.37
C SER A 205 12.86 -16.70 -10.63
N ILE A 206 12.86 -16.08 -9.43
CA ILE A 206 14.11 -15.85 -8.66
C ILE A 206 14.39 -17.01 -7.70
N PHE A 207 13.36 -17.51 -7.03
CA PHE A 207 13.46 -18.59 -6.05
C PHE A 207 12.87 -19.92 -6.54
N SER A 208 12.78 -20.12 -7.85
CA SER A 208 12.27 -21.38 -8.45
C SER A 208 13.00 -22.64 -7.94
N GLU A 209 14.20 -22.49 -7.44
CA GLU A 209 15.01 -23.57 -6.88
C GLU A 209 14.77 -23.78 -5.37
N LEU A 210 14.15 -22.82 -4.67
CA LEU A 210 13.82 -22.90 -3.24
C LEU A 210 12.39 -23.42 -3.03
N ASN A 211 12.17 -24.71 -3.33
CA ASN A 211 10.85 -25.35 -3.21
C ASN A 211 10.33 -25.42 -1.75
N ASN A 212 11.21 -25.21 -0.78
CA ASN A 212 10.95 -25.26 0.66
C ASN A 212 10.69 -23.88 1.29
N LEU A 213 10.59 -22.83 0.48
CA LEU A 213 10.31 -21.48 0.96
C LEU A 213 8.86 -21.37 1.45
N LYS A 214 8.67 -21.22 2.75
CA LYS A 214 7.37 -21.05 3.39
C LYS A 214 6.88 -19.62 3.19
N ASN A 215 5.85 -19.45 2.37
CA ASN A 215 5.20 -18.15 2.20
C ASN A 215 4.13 -17.96 3.28
N ILE A 216 4.35 -16.98 4.17
CA ILE A 216 3.44 -16.66 5.28
C ILE A 216 2.53 -15.45 4.99
N SER A 217 2.59 -14.89 3.78
CA SER A 217 1.92 -13.63 3.45
C SER A 217 0.39 -13.68 3.59
N MET A 218 -0.22 -14.85 3.35
CA MET A 218 -1.67 -15.06 3.48
C MET A 218 -2.02 -16.08 4.57
N GLU A 219 -1.14 -16.30 5.56
CA GLU A 219 -1.46 -17.16 6.69
C GLU A 219 -2.08 -16.37 7.83
N THR A 220 -3.22 -16.83 8.30
CA THR A 220 -4.01 -16.20 9.37
C THR A 220 -3.18 -16.00 10.64
N LYS A 221 -2.35 -16.99 11.00
CA LYS A 221 -1.46 -16.93 12.17
C LYS A 221 -0.51 -15.73 12.14
N TYR A 222 -0.05 -15.31 10.95
CA TYR A 222 0.93 -14.24 10.77
C TYR A 222 0.35 -12.97 10.14
N SER A 223 -0.97 -12.83 10.11
CA SER A 223 -1.64 -11.66 9.53
C SER A 223 -1.20 -10.35 10.19
N ALA A 224 -1.05 -10.35 11.52
CA ALA A 224 -0.65 -9.21 12.34
C ALA A 224 0.87 -9.10 12.60
N ILE A 225 1.72 -9.88 11.92
CA ILE A 225 3.19 -9.84 12.12
C ILE A 225 3.79 -8.47 11.76
N CYS A 226 3.18 -7.77 10.81
CA CYS A 226 3.48 -6.39 10.45
C CYS A 226 2.20 -5.55 10.57
N GLY A 227 2.37 -4.26 10.88
CA GLY A 227 1.27 -3.35 11.11
C GLY A 227 0.80 -3.35 12.57
N ILE A 228 -0.33 -2.71 12.83
CA ILE A 228 -0.89 -2.55 14.18
C ILE A 228 -2.36 -3.00 14.14
N SER A 229 -2.76 -3.91 15.03
CA SER A 229 -4.15 -4.31 15.16
C SER A 229 -4.95 -3.34 16.04
N GLN A 230 -6.29 -3.41 15.97
CA GLN A 230 -7.15 -2.59 16.84
C GLN A 230 -6.83 -2.81 18.32
N LYS A 231 -6.64 -4.08 18.72
CA LYS A 231 -6.28 -4.42 20.08
C LYS A 231 -4.94 -3.85 20.51
N GLU A 232 -3.92 -3.95 19.66
CA GLU A 232 -2.60 -3.39 19.95
C GLU A 232 -2.64 -1.85 20.07
N LEU A 233 -3.46 -1.18 19.26
CA LEU A 233 -3.69 0.26 19.38
C LEU A 233 -4.29 0.59 20.77
N GLU A 234 -5.35 -0.12 21.17
CA GLU A 234 -6.03 0.13 22.44
C GLU A 234 -5.19 -0.25 23.65
N ASP A 235 -4.36 -1.31 23.56
CA ASP A 235 -3.52 -1.76 24.69
C ASP A 235 -2.27 -0.89 24.89
N ASN A 236 -1.71 -0.30 23.81
CA ASN A 236 -0.37 0.32 23.87
C ASN A 236 -0.34 1.82 23.57
N ILE A 237 -1.36 2.38 22.89
CA ILE A 237 -1.27 3.72 22.29
C ILE A 237 -2.45 4.63 22.73
N GLN A 238 -3.15 4.30 23.80
CA GLN A 238 -4.32 5.07 24.30
C GLN A 238 -4.01 6.56 24.47
N TYR A 239 -2.82 6.90 24.97
CA TYR A 239 -2.39 8.27 25.17
C TYR A 239 -2.32 9.10 23.88
N GLY A 240 -1.92 8.46 22.77
CA GLY A 240 -1.89 9.11 21.45
C GLY A 240 -3.30 9.36 20.91
N VAL A 241 -4.21 8.41 21.11
CA VAL A 241 -5.62 8.54 20.72
C VAL A 241 -6.29 9.65 21.54
N GLN A 242 -6.01 9.73 22.85
CA GLN A 242 -6.54 10.79 23.71
C GLN A 242 -6.02 12.18 23.29
N ALA A 243 -4.72 12.29 22.99
CA ALA A 243 -4.15 13.54 22.51
C ALA A 243 -4.77 14.02 21.18
N LEU A 244 -5.07 13.08 20.27
CA LEU A 244 -5.82 13.36 19.04
C LEU A 244 -7.24 13.84 19.36
N ALA A 245 -7.97 13.15 20.25
CA ALA A 245 -9.32 13.48 20.67
C ALA A 245 -9.39 14.90 21.25
N ASP A 246 -8.50 15.22 22.18
CA ASP A 246 -8.40 16.53 22.84
C ASP A 246 -8.15 17.65 21.82
N ARG A 247 -7.20 17.45 20.91
CA ARG A 247 -6.86 18.44 19.88
C ARG A 247 -8.00 18.67 18.89
N GLN A 248 -8.70 17.59 18.50
CA GLN A 248 -9.84 17.64 17.57
C GLN A 248 -11.15 18.08 18.27
N LYS A 249 -11.17 18.13 19.61
CA LYS A 249 -12.35 18.41 20.44
C LYS A 249 -13.49 17.40 20.20
N ILE A 250 -13.15 16.13 20.12
CA ILE A 250 -14.06 14.99 19.94
C ILE A 250 -13.87 14.00 21.09
N SER A 251 -14.79 13.05 21.25
CA SER A 251 -14.63 11.97 22.21
C SER A 251 -13.53 10.98 21.81
N TYR A 252 -13.05 10.20 22.77
CA TYR A 252 -12.07 9.12 22.53
C TYR A 252 -12.61 8.10 21.51
N GLU A 253 -13.88 7.71 21.63
CA GLU A 253 -14.54 6.78 20.72
C GLU A 253 -14.67 7.33 19.30
N GLU A 254 -14.92 8.63 19.16
CA GLU A 254 -14.94 9.30 17.87
C GLU A 254 -13.53 9.35 17.25
N ALA A 255 -12.50 9.59 18.06
CA ALA A 255 -11.12 9.56 17.60
C ALA A 255 -10.72 8.15 17.12
N LEU A 256 -11.10 7.08 17.82
CA LEU A 256 -10.89 5.69 17.38
C LEU A 256 -11.59 5.41 16.03
N LYS A 257 -12.86 5.82 15.89
CA LYS A 257 -13.61 5.68 14.64
C LYS A 257 -12.95 6.45 13.49
N LEU A 258 -12.44 7.64 13.77
CA LEU A 258 -11.76 8.49 12.81
C LEU A 258 -10.45 7.85 12.33
N LEU A 259 -9.64 7.30 13.26
CA LEU A 259 -8.42 6.57 12.94
C LEU A 259 -8.72 5.31 12.12
N LYS A 260 -9.73 4.52 12.55
CA LYS A 260 -10.17 3.32 11.85
C LYS A 260 -10.58 3.63 10.41
N TYR A 261 -11.43 4.61 10.21
CA TYR A 261 -11.91 5.02 8.89
C TYR A 261 -10.78 5.46 7.95
N ASN A 262 -9.73 6.11 8.48
CA ASN A 262 -8.67 6.67 7.66
C ASN A 262 -7.50 5.69 7.42
N TYR A 263 -7.14 4.81 8.37
CA TYR A 263 -5.86 4.09 8.34
C TYR A 263 -5.95 2.58 8.55
N ASP A 264 -7.10 2.06 8.98
CA ASP A 264 -7.35 0.63 9.17
C ASP A 264 -7.82 -0.03 7.87
N GLY A 265 -8.19 -1.32 7.95
CA GLY A 265 -8.89 -2.04 6.91
C GLY A 265 -7.98 -2.79 5.93
N TYR A 266 -6.68 -2.89 6.21
CA TYR A 266 -5.83 -3.85 5.50
C TYR A 266 -6.09 -5.26 6.01
N HIS A 267 -6.55 -6.12 5.12
CA HIS A 267 -6.90 -7.50 5.39
C HIS A 267 -6.07 -8.42 4.51
N PHE A 268 -5.23 -9.27 5.11
CA PHE A 268 -4.21 -10.03 4.40
C PHE A 268 -4.59 -11.47 4.07
N CYS A 269 -5.58 -12.02 4.75
CA CYS A 269 -6.07 -13.37 4.51
C CYS A 269 -7.47 -13.54 5.11
N ASP A 270 -8.18 -14.56 4.66
CA ASP A 270 -9.48 -14.91 5.23
C ASP A 270 -9.37 -15.26 6.73
N GLY A 271 -10.40 -14.89 7.49
CA GLY A 271 -10.46 -15.11 8.94
C GLY A 271 -9.47 -14.30 9.79
N SER A 272 -8.75 -13.34 9.21
CA SER A 272 -7.88 -12.43 9.96
C SER A 272 -8.60 -11.16 10.39
N GLU A 273 -8.00 -10.42 11.32
CA GLU A 273 -8.42 -9.07 11.67
C GLU A 273 -7.92 -8.03 10.68
N ASP A 274 -8.57 -6.87 10.64
CA ASP A 274 -8.08 -5.70 9.91
C ASP A 274 -6.85 -5.11 10.61
N ILE A 275 -5.92 -4.59 9.81
CA ILE A 275 -4.63 -4.08 10.28
C ILE A 275 -4.46 -2.63 9.84
N TYR A 276 -4.09 -1.77 10.77
CA TYR A 276 -3.69 -0.39 10.50
C TYR A 276 -2.34 -0.33 9.78
N ASN A 277 -2.24 0.58 8.81
CA ASN A 277 -0.92 0.98 8.34
C ASN A 277 -0.16 1.70 9.47
N PRO A 278 0.96 1.15 9.97
CA PRO A 278 1.64 1.69 11.15
C PRO A 278 2.25 3.07 10.87
N PHE A 279 2.70 3.33 9.65
CA PHE A 279 3.28 4.62 9.29
C PHE A 279 2.26 5.74 9.36
N SER A 280 1.11 5.57 8.72
CA SER A 280 0.05 6.59 8.72
C SER A 280 -0.54 6.79 10.11
N LEU A 281 -0.82 5.68 10.82
CA LEU A 281 -1.35 5.73 12.17
C LEU A 281 -0.42 6.47 13.15
N LEU A 282 0.87 6.09 13.19
CA LEU A 282 1.81 6.69 14.13
C LEU A 282 2.09 8.16 13.82
N ASN A 283 2.17 8.56 12.54
CA ASN A 283 2.30 9.97 12.18
C ASN A 283 1.05 10.78 12.60
N ALA A 284 -0.16 10.25 12.35
CA ALA A 284 -1.39 10.92 12.76
C ALA A 284 -1.47 11.14 14.28
N LEU A 285 -1.03 10.14 15.05
CA LEU A 285 -0.98 10.23 16.51
C LEU A 285 0.13 11.17 17.00
N SER A 286 1.30 11.14 16.37
CA SER A 286 2.42 12.03 16.67
C SER A 286 2.04 13.50 16.43
N ASP A 287 1.37 13.78 15.31
CA ASP A 287 0.94 15.12 14.95
C ASP A 287 -0.39 15.50 15.63
N SER A 288 -1.05 14.55 16.30
CA SER A 288 -2.43 14.64 16.79
C SER A 288 -3.39 15.18 15.71
N ARG A 289 -3.20 14.76 14.47
CA ARG A 289 -3.92 15.25 13.30
C ARG A 289 -4.13 14.13 12.29
N VAL A 290 -5.34 14.00 11.75
CA VAL A 290 -5.61 13.14 10.60
C VAL A 290 -5.12 13.82 9.32
N GLY A 291 -4.35 13.11 8.52
CA GLY A 291 -3.75 13.59 7.27
C GLY A 291 -3.54 12.45 6.27
N SER A 292 -2.93 12.76 5.14
CA SER A 292 -2.56 11.79 4.11
C SER A 292 -1.05 11.58 4.16
N TYR A 293 -0.61 10.62 4.96
CA TYR A 293 0.82 10.36 5.22
C TYR A 293 1.43 9.33 4.24
N TRP A 294 0.65 8.33 3.85
CA TRP A 294 1.16 7.25 2.99
C TRP A 294 1.57 7.73 1.61
N PHE A 295 0.87 8.74 1.08
CA PHE A 295 1.09 9.32 -0.24
C PHE A 295 2.10 10.48 -0.29
N ASP A 296 2.70 10.89 0.82
CA ASP A 296 3.70 11.98 0.84
C ASP A 296 4.90 11.71 -0.07
N SER A 297 5.19 10.45 -0.38
CA SER A 297 6.21 10.03 -1.36
C SER A 297 5.69 9.93 -2.80
N GLY A 298 4.43 10.27 -3.05
CA GLY A 298 3.78 10.17 -4.37
C GLY A 298 3.37 8.74 -4.77
N THR A 299 2.53 8.65 -5.79
CA THR A 299 2.21 7.36 -6.44
C THR A 299 3.44 6.88 -7.22
N PRO A 300 3.86 5.62 -7.08
CA PRO A 300 5.02 5.12 -7.81
C PRO A 300 4.84 5.23 -9.34
N THR A 301 5.82 5.80 -10.02
CA THR A 301 5.77 6.03 -11.48
C THR A 301 5.47 4.73 -12.26
N TYR A 302 6.06 3.62 -11.83
CA TYR A 302 5.84 2.31 -12.49
C TYR A 302 4.38 1.85 -12.42
N LEU A 303 3.64 2.17 -11.35
CA LEU A 303 2.23 1.85 -11.20
C LEU A 303 1.37 2.67 -12.17
N VAL A 304 1.64 3.97 -12.25
CA VAL A 304 0.95 4.88 -13.18
C VAL A 304 1.15 4.43 -14.62
N GLU A 305 2.38 4.12 -15.01
CA GLU A 305 2.69 3.59 -16.35
C GLU A 305 2.00 2.26 -16.63
N ARG A 306 1.89 1.39 -15.62
CA ARG A 306 1.21 0.10 -15.75
C ARG A 306 -0.28 0.29 -15.99
N LEU A 307 -0.92 1.17 -15.23
CA LEU A 307 -2.35 1.49 -15.38
C LEU A 307 -2.65 2.14 -16.75
N ARG A 308 -1.74 2.96 -17.28
CA ARG A 308 -1.86 3.50 -18.64
C ARG A 308 -1.83 2.40 -19.71
N ARG A 309 -0.98 1.38 -19.56
CA ARG A 309 -0.86 0.26 -20.52
C ARG A 309 -1.99 -0.74 -20.40
N ASN A 310 -2.42 -1.02 -19.17
CA ASN A 310 -3.43 -2.00 -18.82
C ASN A 310 -4.48 -1.32 -17.94
N PRO A 311 -5.38 -0.52 -18.54
CA PRO A 311 -6.38 0.22 -17.79
C PRO A 311 -7.33 -0.73 -17.05
N ILE A 312 -7.62 -0.39 -15.83
CA ILE A 312 -8.64 -1.01 -14.99
C ILE A 312 -9.85 -0.08 -14.97
N ASP A 313 -11.02 -0.63 -14.69
CA ASP A 313 -12.19 0.19 -14.46
C ASP A 313 -12.12 0.81 -13.06
N GLU A 314 -11.69 2.05 -12.97
CA GLU A 314 -11.49 2.76 -11.71
C GLU A 314 -12.77 2.87 -10.90
N THR A 315 -13.92 2.85 -11.56
CA THR A 315 -15.24 2.92 -10.91
C THR A 315 -15.59 1.65 -10.13
N THR A 316 -14.92 0.54 -10.40
CA THR A 316 -15.13 -0.74 -9.72
C THR A 316 -14.19 -0.97 -8.54
N LEU A 317 -13.15 -0.17 -8.36
CA LEU A 317 -12.09 -0.40 -7.37
C LEU A 317 -12.56 -0.34 -5.90
N ASP A 318 -13.71 0.25 -5.62
CA ASP A 318 -14.33 0.20 -4.29
C ASP A 318 -14.78 -1.22 -3.91
N ASN A 319 -15.18 -2.02 -4.89
CA ASN A 319 -15.72 -3.36 -4.68
C ASN A 319 -15.59 -4.19 -5.96
N ILE A 320 -14.52 -4.98 -6.06
CA ILE A 320 -14.27 -5.91 -7.17
C ILE A 320 -14.68 -7.30 -6.71
N PRO A 321 -15.85 -7.80 -7.09
CA PRO A 321 -16.34 -9.10 -6.63
C PRO A 321 -15.76 -10.25 -7.44
N LEU A 322 -15.86 -11.47 -6.88
CA LEU A 322 -15.63 -12.74 -7.55
C LEU A 322 -14.23 -12.91 -8.16
N VAL A 323 -13.20 -12.48 -7.42
CA VAL A 323 -11.81 -12.56 -7.85
C VAL A 323 -11.17 -13.84 -7.33
N PRO A 324 -10.69 -14.75 -8.19
CA PRO A 324 -9.91 -15.90 -7.73
C PRO A 324 -8.52 -15.46 -7.22
N GLN A 325 -7.96 -16.21 -6.27
CA GLN A 325 -6.64 -15.89 -5.71
C GLN A 325 -5.55 -15.81 -6.80
N SER A 326 -5.63 -16.65 -7.83
CA SER A 326 -4.71 -16.64 -8.97
C SER A 326 -4.64 -15.32 -9.73
N ASP A 327 -5.64 -14.45 -9.60
CA ASP A 327 -5.74 -13.20 -10.36
C ASP A 327 -5.11 -12.00 -9.65
N PHE A 328 -4.87 -12.09 -8.33
CA PHE A 328 -4.27 -10.99 -7.56
C PHE A 328 -3.04 -11.41 -6.74
N ASP A 329 -2.91 -12.69 -6.41
CA ASP A 329 -1.81 -13.23 -5.61
C ASP A 329 -0.73 -13.91 -6.47
N VAL A 330 -0.49 -13.35 -7.64
CA VAL A 330 0.49 -13.82 -8.64
C VAL A 330 1.53 -12.73 -8.92
N SER A 331 2.67 -13.13 -9.48
CA SER A 331 3.68 -12.16 -9.90
C SER A 331 3.10 -11.13 -10.89
N PRO A 332 3.20 -9.82 -10.63
CA PRO A 332 2.64 -8.79 -11.52
C PRO A 332 3.18 -8.83 -12.95
N GLU A 333 4.38 -9.37 -13.15
CA GLU A 333 5.01 -9.50 -14.46
C GLU A 333 4.40 -10.59 -15.35
N LEU A 334 3.74 -11.59 -14.72
CA LEU A 334 3.08 -12.69 -15.40
C LEU A 334 1.61 -12.40 -15.75
N SER A 335 1.11 -11.26 -15.34
CA SER A 335 -0.27 -10.87 -15.56
C SER A 335 -0.34 -9.61 -16.41
N ASP A 336 -1.15 -9.62 -17.45
CA ASP A 336 -1.50 -8.39 -18.19
C ASP A 336 -2.48 -7.50 -17.40
N ASN A 337 -3.11 -8.05 -16.35
CA ASN A 337 -3.96 -7.31 -15.44
C ASN A 337 -3.14 -6.50 -14.42
N SER A 338 -3.60 -5.30 -14.08
CA SER A 338 -2.99 -4.46 -13.04
C SER A 338 -3.37 -4.88 -11.61
N LEU A 339 -4.32 -5.79 -11.45
CA LEU A 339 -4.88 -6.20 -10.16
C LEU A 339 -3.83 -6.78 -9.19
N PRO A 340 -2.90 -7.70 -9.61
CA PRO A 340 -1.85 -8.19 -8.72
C PRO A 340 -0.98 -7.08 -8.16
N MET A 341 -0.64 -6.10 -8.99
CA MET A 341 0.17 -4.96 -8.58
C MET A 341 -0.56 -4.09 -7.57
N LEU A 342 -1.82 -3.74 -7.82
CA LEU A 342 -2.63 -2.91 -6.92
C LEU A 342 -2.80 -3.58 -5.55
N TYR A 343 -3.03 -4.89 -5.51
CA TYR A 343 -3.16 -5.64 -4.27
C TYR A 343 -1.83 -5.70 -3.50
N GLN A 344 -0.75 -6.13 -4.14
CA GLN A 344 0.54 -6.33 -3.47
C GLN A 344 1.20 -5.03 -3.03
N THR A 345 0.97 -3.94 -3.76
CA THR A 345 1.45 -2.60 -3.35
C THR A 345 0.56 -1.93 -2.31
N GLY A 346 -0.61 -2.50 -1.98
CA GLY A 346 -1.48 -2.04 -0.91
C GLY A 346 -2.50 -0.98 -1.30
N TYR A 347 -2.75 -0.78 -2.60
CA TYR A 347 -3.87 0.05 -3.05
C TYR A 347 -5.21 -0.66 -2.92
N LEU A 348 -5.19 -1.99 -3.04
CA LEU A 348 -6.34 -2.86 -2.79
C LEU A 348 -6.02 -3.84 -1.66
N THR A 349 -7.08 -4.33 -1.04
CA THR A 349 -7.03 -5.34 0.01
C THR A 349 -8.20 -6.31 -0.14
N ILE A 350 -8.16 -7.43 0.57
CA ILE A 350 -9.29 -8.35 0.70
C ILE A 350 -10.39 -7.66 1.52
N LYS A 351 -11.64 -7.68 1.02
CA LYS A 351 -12.83 -7.20 1.73
C LYS A 351 -13.70 -8.35 2.26
N SER A 352 -13.75 -9.45 1.53
CA SER A 352 -14.43 -10.67 1.94
C SER A 352 -13.94 -11.86 1.14
N TYR A 353 -14.25 -13.05 1.64
CA TYR A 353 -14.01 -14.33 0.98
C TYR A 353 -15.27 -15.19 1.02
N ASP A 354 -15.63 -15.75 -0.11
CA ASP A 354 -16.70 -16.73 -0.23
C ASP A 354 -16.09 -18.15 -0.26
N GLU A 355 -16.20 -18.86 0.86
CA GLU A 355 -15.64 -20.22 1.00
C GLU A 355 -16.23 -21.21 -0.03
N ARG A 356 -17.52 -21.05 -0.36
CA ARG A 356 -18.20 -21.98 -1.26
C ARG A 356 -17.69 -21.85 -2.68
N MET A 357 -17.49 -20.62 -3.14
CA MET A 357 -17.00 -20.34 -4.47
C MET A 357 -15.47 -20.24 -4.54
N GLN A 358 -14.80 -20.13 -3.39
CA GLN A 358 -13.35 -19.86 -3.26
C GLN A 358 -12.94 -18.58 -3.98
N LEU A 359 -13.77 -17.55 -3.87
CA LEU A 359 -13.57 -16.26 -4.52
C LEU A 359 -13.50 -15.12 -3.49
N TYR A 360 -12.69 -14.14 -3.82
CA TYR A 360 -12.46 -12.95 -3.00
C TYR A 360 -13.22 -11.75 -3.55
N THR A 361 -13.54 -10.82 -2.67
CA THR A 361 -13.90 -9.46 -3.04
C THR A 361 -12.74 -8.56 -2.63
N LEU A 362 -12.26 -7.73 -3.56
CA LEU A 362 -11.20 -6.76 -3.31
C LEU A 362 -11.76 -5.33 -3.31
N GLY A 363 -11.08 -4.42 -2.60
CA GLY A 363 -11.45 -3.01 -2.56
C GLY A 363 -10.37 -2.18 -1.88
N TYR A 364 -10.56 -0.85 -1.83
CA TYR A 364 -9.64 0.02 -1.10
C TYR A 364 -9.60 -0.35 0.38
N PRO A 365 -8.42 -0.37 1.02
CA PRO A 365 -8.34 -0.65 2.46
C PRO A 365 -9.07 0.41 3.28
N ASN A 366 -8.83 1.69 2.99
CA ASN A 366 -9.32 2.80 3.78
C ASN A 366 -9.44 4.09 2.96
N ARG A 367 -9.91 5.15 3.63
CA ARG A 367 -10.12 6.46 3.03
C ARG A 367 -8.82 7.13 2.56
N GLU A 368 -7.73 7.02 3.33
CA GLU A 368 -6.44 7.61 2.95
C GLU A 368 -5.98 7.09 1.60
N VAL A 369 -5.99 5.76 1.43
CA VAL A 369 -5.56 5.10 0.19
C VAL A 369 -6.47 5.47 -0.97
N LYS A 370 -7.79 5.40 -0.78
CA LYS A 370 -8.76 5.77 -1.81
C LYS A 370 -8.51 7.20 -2.31
N ILE A 371 -8.43 8.17 -1.41
CA ILE A 371 -8.25 9.59 -1.76
C ILE A 371 -6.90 9.81 -2.46
N GLY A 372 -5.82 9.27 -1.90
CA GLY A 372 -4.48 9.45 -2.46
C GLY A 372 -4.36 8.83 -3.86
N PHE A 373 -4.90 7.63 -4.05
CA PHE A 373 -4.90 6.97 -5.36
C PHE A 373 -5.75 7.72 -6.39
N THR A 374 -6.98 8.11 -6.02
CA THR A 374 -7.87 8.90 -6.87
C THR A 374 -7.24 10.24 -7.26
N ARG A 375 -6.54 10.92 -6.33
CA ARG A 375 -5.79 12.14 -6.61
C ARG A 375 -4.64 11.91 -7.58
N GLY A 376 -3.91 10.79 -7.40
CA GLY A 376 -2.85 10.37 -8.32
C GLY A 376 -3.38 10.13 -9.73
N LEU A 377 -4.48 9.41 -9.86
CA LEU A 377 -5.11 9.14 -11.15
C LEU A 377 -5.66 10.41 -11.81
N LEU A 378 -6.33 11.29 -11.06
CA LEU A 378 -6.83 12.55 -11.63
C LEU A 378 -5.67 13.48 -12.05
N GLY A 379 -4.50 13.38 -11.39
CA GLY A 379 -3.28 14.07 -11.80
C GLY A 379 -2.77 13.66 -13.20
N GLU A 380 -3.17 12.48 -13.70
CA GLU A 380 -2.88 12.02 -15.06
C GLU A 380 -3.74 12.70 -16.13
N TYR A 381 -4.77 13.42 -15.69
CA TYR A 381 -5.62 14.28 -16.54
C TYR A 381 -5.31 15.76 -16.26
N PRO A 382 -4.08 16.25 -16.58
CA PRO A 382 -3.70 17.61 -16.26
C PRO A 382 -4.59 18.59 -17.03
N SER A 383 -5.09 19.61 -16.34
CA SER A 383 -5.83 20.70 -16.97
C SER A 383 -4.98 21.96 -17.00
N LYS A 384 -5.06 22.69 -18.11
CA LYS A 384 -4.40 24.02 -18.23
C LYS A 384 -4.97 25.06 -17.26
N THR A 385 -6.12 24.77 -16.66
CA THR A 385 -6.82 25.69 -15.74
C THR A 385 -6.38 25.59 -14.28
N GLY A 386 -5.49 24.63 -13.95
CA GLY A 386 -4.95 24.48 -12.61
C GLY A 386 -4.76 23.02 -12.18
N THR A 387 -4.35 22.81 -10.92
CA THR A 387 -4.19 21.46 -10.36
C THR A 387 -5.55 20.83 -10.06
N ALA A 388 -5.63 19.51 -10.17
CA ALA A 388 -6.83 18.74 -9.83
C ALA A 388 -7.35 19.05 -8.41
N SER A 389 -6.47 19.13 -7.43
CA SER A 389 -6.83 19.47 -6.04
C SER A 389 -7.37 20.90 -5.89
N GLY A 390 -6.76 21.86 -6.61
CA GLY A 390 -7.25 23.24 -6.62
C GLY A 390 -8.64 23.36 -7.25
N PHE A 391 -8.86 22.65 -8.37
CA PHE A 391 -10.16 22.58 -8.99
C PHE A 391 -11.23 22.01 -8.04
N VAL A 392 -10.96 20.85 -7.42
CA VAL A 392 -11.91 20.20 -6.50
C VAL A 392 -12.27 21.11 -5.31
N ALA A 393 -11.28 21.85 -4.76
CA ALA A 393 -11.53 22.81 -3.69
C ALA A 393 -12.45 23.96 -4.12
N HIS A 394 -12.24 24.52 -5.31
CA HIS A 394 -13.09 25.59 -5.83
C HIS A 394 -14.50 25.09 -6.20
N PHE A 395 -14.59 23.87 -6.74
CA PHE A 395 -15.86 23.23 -7.03
C PHE A 395 -16.67 22.98 -5.74
N TYR A 396 -16.00 22.47 -4.69
CA TYR A 396 -16.60 22.35 -3.37
C TYR A 396 -17.13 23.68 -2.85
N ALA A 397 -16.30 24.73 -2.85
CA ALA A 397 -16.69 26.04 -2.33
C ALA A 397 -17.92 26.62 -3.05
N ALA A 398 -18.03 26.42 -4.36
CA ALA A 398 -19.19 26.83 -5.14
C ALA A 398 -20.46 26.05 -4.73
N MET A 399 -20.34 24.72 -4.57
CA MET A 399 -21.45 23.89 -4.12
C MET A 399 -21.91 24.24 -2.71
N ASP A 400 -20.99 24.48 -1.78
CA ASP A 400 -21.27 24.82 -0.39
C ASP A 400 -21.97 26.18 -0.29
N SER A 401 -21.58 27.13 -1.14
CA SER A 401 -22.26 28.43 -1.28
C SER A 401 -23.59 28.38 -2.06
N ARG A 402 -24.03 27.20 -2.51
CA ARG A 402 -25.21 26.95 -3.35
C ARG A 402 -25.16 27.62 -4.74
N ASP A 403 -23.98 27.94 -5.22
CA ASP A 403 -23.77 28.47 -6.57
C ASP A 403 -23.46 27.32 -7.54
N ILE A 404 -24.52 26.62 -7.96
CA ILE A 404 -24.37 25.47 -8.86
C ILE A 404 -23.90 25.91 -10.25
N ASP A 405 -24.28 27.07 -10.71
CA ASP A 405 -23.84 27.58 -12.02
C ASP A 405 -22.32 27.77 -12.00
N LEU A 406 -21.79 28.41 -10.95
CA LEU A 406 -20.33 28.53 -10.77
C LEU A 406 -19.64 27.17 -10.65
N ALA A 407 -20.23 26.19 -9.94
CA ALA A 407 -19.68 24.85 -9.85
C ALA A 407 -19.58 24.20 -11.25
N MET A 408 -20.65 24.28 -12.04
CA MET A 408 -20.69 23.72 -13.37
C MET A 408 -19.73 24.45 -14.36
N GLU A 409 -19.61 25.76 -14.26
CA GLU A 409 -18.61 26.53 -15.02
C GLU A 409 -17.17 26.09 -14.69
N LYS A 410 -16.88 25.84 -13.42
CA LYS A 410 -15.57 25.28 -13.00
C LYS A 410 -15.33 23.90 -13.60
N LEU A 411 -16.34 23.01 -13.57
CA LEU A 411 -16.26 21.69 -14.17
C LEU A 411 -16.06 21.77 -15.69
N GLN A 412 -16.80 22.67 -16.35
CA GLN A 412 -16.68 22.94 -17.77
C GLN A 412 -15.25 23.39 -18.13
N ALA A 413 -14.70 24.37 -17.40
CA ALA A 413 -13.36 24.87 -17.61
C ALA A 413 -12.28 23.80 -17.36
N TYR A 414 -12.45 22.98 -16.32
CA TYR A 414 -11.50 21.91 -16.02
C TYR A 414 -11.45 20.87 -17.15
N LEU A 415 -12.60 20.35 -17.58
CA LEU A 415 -12.69 19.36 -18.67
C LEU A 415 -12.14 19.93 -19.99
N ALA A 416 -12.49 21.18 -20.33
CA ALA A 416 -11.99 21.86 -21.54
C ALA A 416 -10.46 22.07 -21.52
N GLY A 417 -9.86 22.14 -20.35
CA GLY A 417 -8.42 22.31 -20.16
C GLY A 417 -7.60 21.02 -20.32
N ILE A 418 -8.23 19.83 -20.37
CA ILE A 418 -7.54 18.55 -20.54
C ILE A 418 -6.95 18.45 -21.96
N PRO A 419 -5.64 18.14 -22.13
CA PRO A 419 -4.99 18.07 -23.45
C PRO A 419 -5.58 16.99 -24.37
N ASN A 420 -5.47 17.25 -25.67
CA ASN A 420 -6.06 16.41 -26.74
C ASN A 420 -5.34 15.08 -26.98
N ASP A 421 -4.13 14.92 -26.45
CA ASP A 421 -3.22 13.79 -26.75
C ASP A 421 -3.60 12.49 -26.02
N LEU A 422 -4.58 12.55 -25.13
CA LEU A 422 -5.16 11.36 -24.47
C LEU A 422 -6.12 10.67 -25.47
N GLU A 423 -5.71 9.54 -26.01
CA GLU A 423 -6.32 8.87 -27.18
C GLU A 423 -7.77 8.34 -26.98
N ASN A 424 -8.32 8.39 -25.78
CA ASN A 424 -9.64 7.81 -25.47
C ASN A 424 -10.74 8.88 -25.37
N LYS A 425 -11.62 8.93 -26.37
CA LYS A 425 -12.79 9.84 -26.45
C LYS A 425 -14.13 9.12 -26.19
N THR A 426 -14.12 8.02 -25.42
CA THR A 426 -15.31 7.23 -25.16
C THR A 426 -16.14 7.80 -24.01
N GLU A 427 -17.43 7.48 -23.98
CA GLU A 427 -18.31 7.77 -22.84
C GLU A 427 -17.68 7.35 -21.51
N LYS A 428 -17.07 6.16 -21.47
CA LYS A 428 -16.36 5.63 -20.32
C LYS A 428 -15.23 6.54 -19.81
N HIS A 429 -14.53 7.23 -20.70
CA HIS A 429 -13.47 8.18 -20.33
C HIS A 429 -14.02 9.34 -19.51
N TYR A 430 -15.15 9.94 -19.93
CA TYR A 430 -15.78 11.02 -19.17
C TYR A 430 -16.38 10.52 -17.86
N GLN A 431 -16.99 9.35 -17.86
CA GLN A 431 -17.50 8.71 -16.64
C GLN A 431 -16.37 8.50 -15.61
N THR A 432 -15.18 8.05 -16.05
CA THR A 432 -14.00 7.90 -15.18
C THR A 432 -13.58 9.25 -14.59
N ILE A 433 -13.43 10.30 -15.40
CA ILE A 433 -13.01 11.62 -14.91
C ILE A 433 -14.02 12.17 -13.89
N ILE A 434 -15.30 12.07 -14.19
CA ILE A 434 -16.38 12.48 -13.28
C ILE A 434 -16.34 11.68 -11.99
N TYR A 435 -16.19 10.34 -12.08
CA TYR A 435 -16.01 9.51 -10.90
C TYR A 435 -14.83 9.95 -10.03
N LEU A 436 -13.67 10.22 -10.63
CA LEU A 436 -12.48 10.67 -9.91
C LEU A 436 -12.71 12.03 -9.23
N ILE A 437 -13.34 12.97 -9.93
CA ILE A 437 -13.67 14.30 -9.39
C ILE A 437 -14.59 14.18 -8.19
N PHE A 438 -15.70 13.45 -8.31
CA PHE A 438 -16.67 13.30 -7.22
C PHE A 438 -16.14 12.43 -6.07
N SER A 439 -15.28 11.46 -6.36
CA SER A 439 -14.57 10.70 -5.32
C SER A 439 -13.64 11.60 -4.50
N LEU A 440 -12.95 12.55 -5.14
CA LEU A 440 -12.13 13.55 -4.45
C LEU A 440 -12.94 14.58 -3.69
N LEU A 441 -14.12 14.94 -4.17
CA LEU A 441 -15.07 15.77 -3.40
C LEU A 441 -15.42 15.13 -2.07
N GLY A 442 -15.45 13.81 -1.98
CA GLY A 442 -15.61 13.06 -0.72
C GLY A 442 -14.56 13.37 0.36
N PHE A 443 -13.51 14.11 0.03
CA PHE A 443 -12.57 14.67 1.00
C PHE A 443 -13.18 15.83 1.81
N TYR A 444 -14.00 16.64 1.17
CA TYR A 444 -14.59 17.85 1.77
C TYR A 444 -16.00 17.60 2.28
N ILE A 445 -16.79 16.79 1.56
CA ILE A 445 -18.20 16.52 1.82
C ILE A 445 -18.49 15.03 1.66
N ARG A 446 -19.58 14.54 2.26
CA ARG A 446 -20.05 13.20 1.97
C ARG A 446 -20.47 13.13 0.51
N THR A 447 -19.90 12.16 -0.24
CA THR A 447 -20.29 11.85 -1.63
C THR A 447 -20.62 10.38 -1.74
N GLU A 448 -21.60 10.08 -2.59
CA GLU A 448 -21.90 8.72 -3.04
C GLU A 448 -21.77 8.72 -4.55
N VAL A 449 -20.77 8.02 -5.09
CA VAL A 449 -20.60 7.86 -6.55
C VAL A 449 -20.84 6.40 -6.86
N LYS A 450 -21.75 6.12 -7.77
CA LYS A 450 -22.13 4.75 -8.13
C LYS A 450 -22.09 4.55 -9.64
N SER A 451 -21.47 3.47 -10.04
CA SER A 451 -21.29 3.06 -11.43
C SER A 451 -22.32 2.04 -11.93
N ALA A 452 -23.32 1.66 -11.10
CA ALA A 452 -24.26 0.59 -11.45
C ALA A 452 -25.62 1.12 -11.95
N ILE A 453 -26.18 0.43 -12.94
CA ILE A 453 -27.48 0.70 -13.54
C ILE A 453 -28.57 0.81 -12.45
N GLY A 454 -29.26 1.97 -12.39
CA GLY A 454 -30.40 2.19 -11.51
C GLY A 454 -30.16 3.05 -10.28
N ARG A 455 -29.09 3.82 -10.22
CA ARG A 455 -28.79 4.84 -9.19
C ARG A 455 -28.22 6.08 -9.83
N ALA A 456 -28.35 7.25 -9.14
CA ALA A 456 -27.74 8.49 -9.59
C ALA A 456 -26.22 8.35 -9.78
N ASP A 457 -25.65 9.00 -10.78
CA ASP A 457 -24.23 8.93 -11.07
C ASP A 457 -23.38 9.51 -9.94
N ALA A 458 -23.86 10.59 -9.30
CA ALA A 458 -23.23 11.12 -8.10
C ALA A 458 -24.24 11.80 -7.17
N VAL A 459 -24.00 11.67 -5.85
CA VAL A 459 -24.74 12.39 -4.82
C VAL A 459 -23.74 13.08 -3.90
N CYS A 460 -23.95 14.37 -3.66
CA CYS A 460 -23.08 15.19 -2.79
C CYS A 460 -23.89 15.81 -1.67
N TYR A 461 -23.36 15.70 -0.44
CA TYR A 461 -23.96 16.27 0.76
C TYR A 461 -23.12 17.45 1.22
N THR A 462 -23.68 18.66 1.20
CA THR A 462 -23.13 19.82 1.91
C THR A 462 -23.85 20.01 3.25
N ASP A 463 -23.44 21.00 4.01
CA ASP A 463 -24.09 21.30 5.30
C ASP A 463 -25.58 21.59 5.15
N ASN A 464 -25.97 22.22 4.04
CA ASN A 464 -27.32 22.75 3.84
C ASN A 464 -28.07 22.10 2.66
N SER A 465 -27.42 21.26 1.87
CA SER A 465 -28.03 20.73 0.63
C SER A 465 -27.56 19.32 0.30
N ILE A 466 -28.40 18.60 -0.43
CA ILE A 466 -28.06 17.32 -1.07
C ILE A 466 -28.25 17.50 -2.57
N TYR A 467 -27.18 17.32 -3.31
CA TYR A 467 -27.16 17.42 -4.77
C TYR A 467 -27.14 16.03 -5.38
N VAL A 468 -28.07 15.77 -6.30
CA VAL A 468 -28.15 14.53 -7.07
C VAL A 468 -27.84 14.85 -8.52
N PHE A 469 -26.75 14.29 -9.02
CA PHE A 469 -26.27 14.48 -10.40
C PHE A 469 -26.56 13.26 -11.26
N GLU A 470 -26.94 13.53 -12.50
CA GLU A 470 -27.00 12.57 -13.58
C GLU A 470 -26.29 13.16 -14.80
N PHE A 471 -25.38 12.37 -15.40
CA PHE A 471 -24.57 12.80 -16.54
C PHE A 471 -25.00 12.06 -17.81
N LYS A 472 -25.04 12.76 -18.92
CA LYS A 472 -25.18 12.20 -20.27
C LYS A 472 -23.98 12.61 -21.11
N VAL A 473 -23.55 11.74 -22.00
CA VAL A 473 -22.55 12.05 -23.02
C VAL A 473 -23.27 12.04 -24.37
N ASP A 474 -23.16 13.16 -25.10
CA ASP A 474 -23.84 13.38 -26.37
C ASP A 474 -25.38 13.18 -26.30
N GLY A 475 -25.97 13.47 -25.14
CA GLY A 475 -27.40 13.39 -24.88
C GLY A 475 -28.04 14.76 -24.66
N SER A 476 -28.90 14.89 -23.62
CA SER A 476 -29.42 16.19 -23.17
C SER A 476 -29.43 16.29 -21.64
N ALA A 477 -29.24 17.51 -21.15
CA ALA A 477 -29.31 17.79 -19.71
C ALA A 477 -30.72 17.63 -19.17
N GLU A 478 -31.72 17.87 -19.99
CA GLU A 478 -33.16 17.67 -19.70
C GLU A 478 -33.48 16.18 -19.51
N ASP A 479 -32.96 15.29 -20.39
CA ASP A 479 -33.14 13.84 -20.26
C ASP A 479 -32.43 13.31 -19.00
N ALA A 480 -31.25 13.84 -18.67
CA ALA A 480 -30.57 13.53 -17.42
C ALA A 480 -31.43 13.90 -16.21
N LEU A 481 -31.96 15.13 -16.18
CA LEU A 481 -32.83 15.59 -15.10
C LEU A 481 -34.12 14.74 -15.00
N LYS A 482 -34.74 14.43 -16.13
CA LYS A 482 -35.93 13.57 -16.21
C LYS A 482 -35.63 12.16 -15.65
N GLN A 483 -34.47 11.59 -15.94
CA GLN A 483 -34.08 10.29 -15.43
C GLN A 483 -34.00 10.27 -13.89
N ILE A 484 -33.54 11.34 -13.25
CA ILE A 484 -33.54 11.47 -11.78
C ILE A 484 -34.96 11.30 -11.22
N ASP A 485 -35.94 11.92 -11.87
CA ASP A 485 -37.37 11.83 -11.47
C ASP A 485 -37.95 10.45 -11.75
N GLU A 486 -37.79 9.93 -12.96
CA GLU A 486 -38.36 8.65 -13.40
C GLU A 486 -37.82 7.46 -12.59
N LYS A 487 -36.55 7.50 -12.22
CA LYS A 487 -35.90 6.44 -11.43
C LYS A 487 -36.03 6.68 -9.92
N GLY A 488 -36.59 7.81 -9.49
CA GLY A 488 -36.80 8.12 -8.09
C GLY A 488 -35.51 8.27 -7.28
N TYR A 489 -34.44 8.77 -7.88
CA TYR A 489 -33.12 8.89 -7.23
C TYR A 489 -33.13 9.82 -6.00
N MET A 490 -34.11 10.74 -5.91
CA MET A 490 -34.28 11.63 -4.76
C MET A 490 -34.99 10.97 -3.57
N LEU A 491 -35.66 9.82 -3.78
CA LEU A 491 -36.51 9.21 -2.75
C LEU A 491 -35.76 8.88 -1.45
N PRO A 492 -34.55 8.32 -1.47
CA PRO A 492 -33.80 8.00 -0.25
C PRO A 492 -33.48 9.23 0.63
N TYR A 493 -33.48 10.42 0.05
CA TYR A 493 -33.01 11.66 0.71
C TYR A 493 -34.15 12.56 1.16
N LYS A 494 -35.41 12.26 0.86
CA LYS A 494 -36.58 13.07 1.20
C LYS A 494 -36.85 13.23 2.71
N LEU A 495 -36.30 12.34 3.52
CA LEU A 495 -36.48 12.34 4.97
C LEU A 495 -35.29 12.96 5.72
N GLU A 496 -34.30 13.52 5.00
CA GLU A 496 -33.18 14.24 5.61
C GLU A 496 -33.62 15.66 5.99
N ASP A 497 -33.97 15.84 7.26
CA ASP A 497 -34.43 17.13 7.80
C ASP A 497 -33.36 18.22 7.70
N GLY A 498 -33.79 19.42 7.30
CA GLY A 498 -32.95 20.61 7.27
C GLY A 498 -32.07 20.78 6.03
N LYS A 499 -32.14 19.88 5.05
CA LYS A 499 -31.36 19.98 3.80
C LYS A 499 -32.25 20.25 2.58
N THR A 500 -31.78 21.15 1.72
CA THR A 500 -32.40 21.38 0.41
C THR A 500 -31.97 20.27 -0.56
N LEU A 501 -32.95 19.63 -1.20
CA LEU A 501 -32.67 18.64 -2.25
C LEU A 501 -32.59 19.34 -3.60
N VAL A 502 -31.49 19.15 -4.31
CA VAL A 502 -31.23 19.76 -5.63
C VAL A 502 -30.88 18.66 -6.63
N LYS A 503 -31.57 18.60 -7.74
CA LYS A 503 -31.23 17.71 -8.85
C LYS A 503 -30.54 18.47 -9.97
N VAL A 504 -29.50 17.87 -10.56
CA VAL A 504 -28.68 18.48 -11.59
C VAL A 504 -28.51 17.49 -12.74
N GLY A 505 -29.13 17.78 -13.87
CA GLY A 505 -28.91 17.06 -15.11
C GLY A 505 -27.80 17.72 -15.91
N VAL A 506 -26.82 16.95 -16.38
CA VAL A 506 -25.62 17.48 -17.05
C VAL A 506 -25.43 16.76 -18.38
N ASN A 507 -25.20 17.51 -19.47
CA ASN A 507 -24.78 16.97 -20.75
C ASN A 507 -23.32 17.33 -21.03
N ILE A 508 -22.51 16.32 -21.33
CA ILE A 508 -21.11 16.43 -21.78
C ILE A 508 -21.07 16.15 -23.26
N SER A 509 -20.44 17.02 -24.05
CA SER A 509 -20.25 16.80 -25.48
C SER A 509 -18.87 16.15 -25.73
N SER A 510 -18.87 14.98 -26.39
CA SER A 510 -17.63 14.33 -26.84
C SER A 510 -16.89 15.15 -27.90
N ARG A 511 -17.61 15.97 -28.65
CA ARG A 511 -17.05 16.87 -29.68
C ARG A 511 -16.29 18.04 -29.08
N THR A 512 -16.90 18.78 -28.13
CA THR A 512 -16.26 19.92 -27.45
C THR A 512 -15.45 19.50 -26.22
N ARG A 513 -15.62 18.24 -25.76
CA ARG A 513 -14.90 17.60 -24.64
C ARG A 513 -15.11 18.28 -23.32
N THR A 514 -16.26 18.88 -23.12
CA THR A 514 -16.61 19.57 -21.88
C THR A 514 -18.10 19.52 -21.62
N VAL A 515 -18.51 20.06 -20.47
CA VAL A 515 -19.93 20.28 -20.18
C VAL A 515 -20.49 21.25 -21.21
N GLU A 516 -21.52 20.83 -21.92
CA GLU A 516 -22.19 21.64 -22.93
C GLU A 516 -23.40 22.37 -22.33
N LYS A 517 -24.14 21.66 -21.47
CA LYS A 517 -25.35 22.19 -20.83
C LYS A 517 -25.61 21.52 -19.48
N TRP A 518 -26.17 22.25 -18.56
CA TRP A 518 -26.75 21.70 -17.32
C TRP A 518 -28.12 22.31 -17.03
N VAL A 519 -28.92 21.57 -16.29
CA VAL A 519 -30.26 22.00 -15.85
C VAL A 519 -30.40 21.65 -14.37
N VAL A 520 -30.84 22.62 -13.58
CA VAL A 520 -31.07 22.49 -12.15
C VAL A 520 -32.57 22.43 -11.88
N GLY A 521 -33.02 21.53 -10.98
CA GLY A 521 -34.41 21.35 -10.65
C GLY A 521 -34.68 21.07 -9.17
#